data_5dbbf56ee5b3b927473bdb6765523e35
#
_entry.id   5dbbf56ee5b3b927473bdb6765523e35
#
_cell.length_a   1.000
_cell.length_b   1.000
_cell.length_c   1.000
_cell.angle_alpha   90.00
_cell.angle_beta   90.00
_cell.angle_gamma   90.00
#
_symmetry.space_group_name_H-M   'P 1'
#
loop_
_entity.id
_entity.type
_entity.pdbx_description
1 polymer ?
#
loop_
_entity_poly.entity_id
_entity_poly.type
_entity_poly.pdbx_seq_one_letter_code
_entity_poly.pdbx_strand_id
1 'polypeptide(L)'
;AFQAMQETIYHNGGVGTIAGDYDAELSILSVSDLLLHNLNHSYESLMEQTKGSLKNLFYKRDATFLDNARFRQIKGEGEGRILTADGSPVYVRLYKEDAVDTDGTPIWIMSVQMNWAYENLALVNESIHSALWYFECNENGEIVHVNWSHAFRQILGYHDILDFPNKLDSWSNLLHPEDYDRVMQLLLETIADKTNATKYNVEYRLKMQDGQYQWFRASAEVIRRLDGSANRIAGIISNIDAEKRSRMQAQRAAAFHRAFTSANLCEYYVNLEKNTFD
;
A
#
# COMPACT_ATOMS: atom_id res chain seq x y z
N ALA A 1 32.74 -6.92 6.74
CA ALA A 1 31.27 -7.15 6.77
C ALA A 1 30.59 -6.47 5.56
N PHE A 2 30.82 -5.20 5.27
CA PHE A 2 30.23 -4.46 4.15
C PHE A 2 30.55 -5.07 2.78
N GLN A 3 31.83 -5.45 2.52
CA GLN A 3 32.24 -6.11 1.27
C GLN A 3 31.61 -7.49 1.10
N ALA A 4 31.53 -8.30 2.15
CA ALA A 4 30.90 -9.62 2.11
C ALA A 4 29.38 -9.51 1.85
N MET A 5 28.76 -8.46 2.35
CA MET A 5 27.35 -8.17 2.14
C MET A 5 27.08 -7.66 0.71
N GLN A 6 27.94 -6.80 0.15
CA GLN A 6 27.87 -6.43 -1.27
C GLN A 6 27.98 -7.65 -2.19
N GLU A 7 28.89 -8.60 -1.92
CA GLU A 7 29.05 -9.84 -2.70
C GLU A 7 27.79 -10.73 -2.62
N THR A 8 27.15 -10.82 -1.47
CA THR A 8 25.89 -11.60 -1.31
C THR A 8 24.72 -10.97 -2.06
N ILE A 9 24.65 -9.64 -2.10
CA ILE A 9 23.60 -8.87 -2.80
C ILE A 9 23.81 -8.90 -4.32
N TYR A 10 25.06 -8.86 -4.80
CA TYR A 10 25.40 -8.99 -6.23
C TYR A 10 24.95 -10.31 -6.84
N HIS A 11 24.87 -11.39 -6.05
CA HIS A 11 24.42 -12.71 -6.53
C HIS A 11 22.89 -12.85 -6.59
N ASN A 12 22.13 -11.93 -6.01
CA ASN A 12 20.65 -12.00 -5.91
C ASN A 12 19.88 -11.12 -6.89
N GLY A 13 20.40 -10.86 -8.09
CA GLY A 13 19.56 -10.38 -9.18
C GLY A 13 19.23 -8.89 -9.19
N GLY A 14 20.24 -8.01 -9.16
CA GLY A 14 20.04 -6.61 -9.56
C GLY A 14 19.53 -5.67 -8.47
N VAL A 15 19.88 -5.93 -7.23
CA VAL A 15 19.57 -5.05 -6.09
C VAL A 15 20.68 -4.03 -5.90
N GLY A 16 20.38 -2.73 -6.05
CA GLY A 16 21.30 -1.67 -5.69
C GLY A 16 21.32 -1.41 -4.19
N THR A 17 22.38 -0.77 -3.68
CA THR A 17 22.48 -0.42 -2.27
C THR A 17 22.80 1.06 -2.09
N ILE A 18 22.30 1.62 -0.98
CA ILE A 18 22.62 2.95 -0.50
C ILE A 18 22.81 2.89 1.01
N ALA A 19 23.80 3.61 1.51
CA ALA A 19 24.07 3.67 2.95
C ALA A 19 24.34 5.09 3.40
N GLY A 20 24.12 5.38 4.66
CA GLY A 20 24.34 6.72 5.19
C GLY A 20 24.23 6.83 6.72
N ASP A 21 24.44 8.04 7.20
CA ASP A 21 24.43 8.39 8.61
C ASP A 21 23.04 8.65 9.16
N TYR A 22 22.89 8.38 10.45
CA TYR A 22 21.71 8.75 11.23
C TYR A 22 21.75 10.20 11.75
N ASP A 23 22.26 11.12 10.95
CA ASP A 23 22.18 12.55 11.26
C ASP A 23 20.78 13.13 10.96
N ALA A 24 20.58 14.43 11.20
CA ALA A 24 19.28 15.08 11.00
C ALA A 24 18.79 15.01 9.54
N GLU A 25 19.70 14.95 8.56
CA GLU A 25 19.42 14.92 7.14
C GLU A 25 19.40 13.51 6.55
N LEU A 26 19.79 12.47 7.31
CA LEU A 26 20.03 11.12 6.81
C LEU A 26 21.03 11.15 5.65
N SER A 27 22.21 11.72 5.94
CA SER A 27 23.26 11.96 4.93
C SER A 27 23.70 10.68 4.23
N ILE A 28 23.77 10.73 2.90
CA ILE A 28 24.20 9.61 2.05
C ILE A 28 25.72 9.53 2.10
N LEU A 29 26.25 8.38 2.50
CA LEU A 29 27.68 8.08 2.52
C LEU A 29 28.15 7.31 1.29
N SER A 30 27.34 6.36 0.82
CA SER A 30 27.68 5.53 -0.33
C SER A 30 26.47 5.07 -1.10
N VAL A 31 26.66 4.86 -2.41
CA VAL A 31 25.65 4.34 -3.33
C VAL A 31 26.35 3.35 -4.27
N SER A 32 25.76 2.19 -4.52
CA SER A 32 26.32 1.24 -5.46
C SER A 32 26.18 1.70 -6.91
N ASP A 33 27.15 1.33 -7.76
CA ASP A 33 27.13 1.63 -9.19
C ASP A 33 25.85 1.15 -9.88
N LEU A 34 25.32 -0.01 -9.45
CA LEU A 34 24.08 -0.57 -9.96
C LEU A 34 22.87 0.35 -9.67
N LEU A 35 22.79 0.91 -8.47
CA LEU A 35 21.70 1.84 -8.14
C LEU A 35 21.84 3.15 -8.92
N LEU A 36 23.04 3.68 -9.02
CA LEU A 36 23.34 4.86 -9.83
C LEU A 36 22.92 4.64 -11.29
N HIS A 37 23.32 3.51 -11.87
CA HIS A 37 22.94 3.14 -13.23
C HIS A 37 21.42 3.05 -13.41
N ASN A 38 20.75 2.37 -12.51
CA ASN A 38 19.29 2.18 -12.58
C ASN A 38 18.51 3.49 -12.43
N LEU A 39 19.06 4.47 -11.70
CA LEU A 39 18.47 5.78 -11.53
C LEU A 39 18.94 6.79 -12.60
N ASN A 40 19.81 6.35 -13.51
CA ASN A 40 20.43 7.17 -14.55
C ASN A 40 21.23 8.36 -13.98
N HIS A 41 21.91 8.15 -12.84
CA HIS A 41 22.77 9.11 -12.16
C HIS A 41 24.25 8.75 -12.26
N SER A 42 25.15 9.77 -12.26
CA SER A 42 26.47 9.64 -11.66
C SER A 42 26.38 9.90 -10.15
N TYR A 43 27.42 9.54 -9.39
CA TYR A 43 27.48 9.82 -7.96
C TYR A 43 27.35 11.35 -7.70
N GLU A 44 28.09 12.16 -8.46
CA GLU A 44 28.08 13.62 -8.35
C GLU A 44 26.69 14.20 -8.65
N SER A 45 26.06 13.74 -9.73
CA SER A 45 24.71 14.15 -10.12
C SER A 45 23.67 13.81 -9.05
N LEU A 46 23.77 12.62 -8.45
CA LEU A 46 22.86 12.20 -7.37
C LEU A 46 23.08 13.07 -6.12
N MET A 47 24.33 13.32 -5.75
CA MET A 47 24.65 14.15 -4.58
C MET A 47 24.22 15.60 -4.77
N GLU A 48 24.33 16.14 -5.99
CA GLU A 48 23.86 17.49 -6.33
C GLU A 48 22.32 17.58 -6.24
N GLN A 49 21.61 16.64 -6.86
CA GLN A 49 20.14 16.61 -6.85
C GLN A 49 19.58 16.42 -5.44
N THR A 50 20.14 15.51 -4.68
CA THR A 50 19.68 15.19 -3.33
C THR A 50 20.24 16.10 -2.25
N LYS A 51 21.24 16.93 -2.58
CA LYS A 51 22.05 17.70 -1.60
C LYS A 51 22.64 16.79 -0.52
N GLY A 52 23.00 15.57 -0.91
CA GLY A 52 23.53 14.55 0.00
C GLY A 52 22.54 13.95 0.99
N SER A 53 21.25 14.26 0.90
CA SER A 53 20.23 13.78 1.84
C SER A 53 19.35 12.69 1.22
N LEU A 54 19.16 11.57 1.95
CA LEU A 54 18.25 10.53 1.55
C LEU A 54 16.79 11.04 1.40
N LYS A 55 16.39 12.00 2.21
CA LYS A 55 15.04 12.59 2.15
C LYS A 55 14.70 13.18 0.79
N ASN A 56 15.70 13.75 0.12
CA ASN A 56 15.51 14.38 -1.19
C ASN A 56 15.55 13.37 -2.36
N LEU A 57 15.99 12.14 -2.11
CA LEU A 57 15.94 11.06 -3.10
C LEU A 57 14.51 10.50 -3.23
N PHE A 58 13.72 10.55 -2.16
CA PHE A 58 12.35 10.05 -2.20
C PHE A 58 11.38 11.06 -2.80
N TYR A 59 10.36 10.53 -3.48
CA TYR A 59 9.22 11.33 -3.91
C TYR A 59 8.51 11.93 -2.70
N LYS A 60 8.17 13.23 -2.76
CA LYS A 60 7.70 14.00 -1.59
C LYS A 60 6.58 13.34 -0.79
N ARG A 61 5.63 12.67 -1.46
CA ARG A 61 4.52 11.99 -0.77
C ARG A 61 4.96 10.76 0.01
N ASP A 62 6.06 10.15 -0.40
CA ASP A 62 6.57 8.91 0.19
C ASP A 62 7.66 9.21 1.25
N ALA A 63 8.15 10.45 1.29
CA ALA A 63 9.20 10.87 2.23
C ALA A 63 8.72 11.07 3.67
N THR A 64 7.45 10.90 3.96
CA THR A 64 6.86 11.15 5.29
C THR A 64 7.43 10.23 6.39
N PHE A 65 7.92 9.05 6.04
CA PHE A 65 8.57 8.11 6.96
C PHE A 65 10.07 8.43 7.22
N LEU A 66 10.63 9.41 6.52
CA LEU A 66 12.05 9.78 6.63
C LEU A 66 12.31 10.83 7.72
N ASP A 67 11.38 11.02 8.66
CA ASP A 67 11.73 11.60 9.95
C ASP A 67 12.78 10.71 10.64
N ASN A 68 13.88 11.32 11.10
CA ASN A 68 15.02 10.56 11.64
C ASN A 68 14.62 9.61 12.79
N ALA A 69 13.72 10.04 13.68
CA ALA A 69 13.27 9.21 14.80
C ALA A 69 12.46 8.00 14.32
N ARG A 70 11.59 8.18 13.34
CA ARG A 70 10.82 7.10 12.72
C ARG A 70 11.71 6.20 11.86
N PHE A 71 12.59 6.78 11.04
CA PHE A 71 13.48 6.03 10.17
C PHE A 71 14.39 5.06 10.96
N ARG A 72 14.85 5.45 12.16
CA ARG A 72 15.59 4.56 13.06
C ARG A 72 14.80 3.32 13.52
N GLN A 73 13.49 3.43 13.61
CA GLN A 73 12.60 2.35 14.06
C GLN A 73 12.23 1.39 12.92
N ILE A 74 12.31 1.84 11.67
CA ILE A 74 12.01 1.02 10.50
C ILE A 74 13.13 -0.02 10.34
N LYS A 75 12.74 -1.30 10.26
CA LYS A 75 13.60 -2.44 9.94
C LYS A 75 12.88 -3.36 8.97
N GLY A 76 13.67 -3.96 8.04
CA GLY A 76 13.14 -4.90 7.08
C GLY A 76 12.53 -4.23 5.85
N GLU A 77 11.49 -4.83 5.31
CA GLU A 77 10.91 -4.46 4.02
C GLU A 77 10.05 -3.20 4.06
N GLY A 78 10.14 -2.43 2.98
CA GLY A 78 9.31 -1.27 2.69
C GLY A 78 9.14 -1.10 1.19
N GLU A 79 8.28 -0.19 0.81
CA GLU A 79 8.04 0.22 -0.58
C GLU A 79 7.98 1.74 -0.64
N GLY A 80 8.36 2.30 -1.78
CA GLY A 80 8.29 3.74 -1.99
C GLY A 80 8.68 4.10 -3.41
N ARG A 81 8.71 5.40 -3.69
CA ARG A 81 9.18 5.95 -4.95
C ARG A 81 10.43 6.78 -4.72
N ILE A 82 11.45 6.53 -5.51
CA ILE A 82 12.66 7.34 -5.53
C ILE A 82 12.80 8.03 -6.88
N LEU A 83 13.55 9.10 -6.92
CA LEU A 83 13.67 9.97 -8.10
C LEU A 83 14.86 9.56 -8.95
N THR A 84 14.66 9.48 -10.26
CA THR A 84 15.70 9.36 -11.27
C THR A 84 16.37 10.71 -11.55
N ALA A 85 17.42 10.75 -12.37
CA ALA A 85 18.15 11.95 -12.72
C ALA A 85 17.29 13.02 -13.42
N ASP A 86 16.27 12.62 -14.16
CA ASP A 86 15.30 13.53 -14.79
C ASP A 86 14.15 13.96 -13.85
N GLY A 87 14.19 13.51 -12.59
CA GLY A 87 13.17 13.80 -11.59
C GLY A 87 11.92 12.93 -11.66
N SER A 88 11.89 11.90 -12.52
CA SER A 88 10.78 10.97 -12.61
C SER A 88 10.79 10.04 -11.41
N PRO A 89 9.62 9.82 -10.74
CA PRO A 89 9.53 8.85 -9.66
C PRO A 89 9.47 7.42 -10.19
N VAL A 90 10.26 6.52 -9.61
CA VAL A 90 10.24 5.08 -9.91
C VAL A 90 9.92 4.28 -8.65
N TYR A 91 9.09 3.26 -8.79
CA TYR A 91 8.72 2.38 -7.68
C TYR A 91 9.85 1.42 -7.32
N VAL A 92 10.13 1.33 -6.03
CA VAL A 92 11.17 0.47 -5.48
C VAL A 92 10.65 -0.33 -4.29
N ARG A 93 11.15 -1.55 -4.16
CA ARG A 93 11.12 -2.30 -2.91
C ARG A 93 12.40 -2.02 -2.16
N LEU A 94 12.27 -1.79 -0.88
CA LEU A 94 13.35 -1.39 0.02
C LEU A 94 13.51 -2.43 1.12
N TYR A 95 14.72 -2.70 1.53
CA TYR A 95 15.03 -3.45 2.74
C TYR A 95 16.07 -2.69 3.54
N LYS A 96 15.68 -2.22 4.74
CA LYS A 96 16.56 -1.44 5.61
C LYS A 96 17.06 -2.29 6.77
N GLU A 97 18.34 -2.13 7.05
CA GLU A 97 18.99 -2.67 8.23
C GLU A 97 19.94 -1.66 8.88
N ASP A 98 20.23 -1.89 10.15
CA ASP A 98 21.20 -1.09 10.90
C ASP A 98 22.56 -1.79 10.85
N ALA A 99 23.61 -1.01 10.71
CA ALA A 99 24.98 -1.46 10.70
C ALA A 99 25.89 -0.50 11.50
N VAL A 100 27.15 -0.80 11.57
CA VAL A 100 28.18 0.11 12.07
C VAL A 100 29.28 0.23 11.04
N ASP A 101 29.85 1.42 10.89
CA ASP A 101 31.01 1.65 10.04
C ASP A 101 32.30 1.14 10.66
N THR A 102 33.44 1.41 10.03
CA THR A 102 34.76 0.99 10.51
C THR A 102 35.16 1.63 11.84
N ASP A 103 34.60 2.75 12.18
CA ASP A 103 34.89 3.52 13.40
C ASP A 103 33.90 3.21 14.52
N GLY A 104 32.93 2.29 14.26
CA GLY A 104 31.89 1.90 15.20
C GLY A 104 30.69 2.85 15.24
N THR A 105 30.61 3.81 14.32
CA THR A 105 29.49 4.74 14.22
C THR A 105 28.26 4.01 13.63
N PRO A 106 27.07 4.14 14.23
CA PRO A 106 25.85 3.55 13.67
C PRO A 106 25.49 4.17 12.32
N ILE A 107 25.31 3.33 11.33
CA ILE A 107 24.85 3.71 9.99
C ILE A 107 23.61 2.90 9.61
N TRP A 108 22.87 3.39 8.63
CA TRP A 108 21.79 2.64 7.96
C TRP A 108 22.29 2.14 6.61
N ILE A 109 21.82 0.96 6.22
CA ILE A 109 22.02 0.39 4.88
C ILE A 109 20.64 0.06 4.32
N MET A 110 20.42 0.42 3.06
CA MET A 110 19.19 0.11 2.37
C MET A 110 19.48 -0.60 1.05
N SER A 111 18.94 -1.79 0.89
CA SER A 111 18.87 -2.49 -0.39
C SER A 111 17.68 -1.98 -1.17
N VAL A 112 17.89 -1.63 -2.44
CA VAL A 112 16.89 -1.02 -3.31
C VAL A 112 16.72 -1.90 -4.55
N GLN A 113 15.54 -2.47 -4.69
CA GLN A 113 15.17 -3.26 -5.86
C GLN A 113 14.17 -2.48 -6.72
N MET A 114 14.56 -2.20 -7.97
CA MET A 114 13.66 -1.60 -8.95
C MET A 114 12.54 -2.58 -9.31
N ASN A 115 11.32 -2.11 -9.34
CA ASN A 115 10.16 -2.94 -9.63
C ASN A 115 9.33 -2.38 -10.80
N TRP A 116 9.88 -2.47 -12.01
CA TRP A 116 9.26 -1.97 -13.23
C TRP A 116 7.88 -2.60 -13.53
N ALA A 117 7.69 -3.86 -13.15
CA ALA A 117 6.38 -4.52 -13.29
C ALA A 117 5.35 -3.91 -12.33
N TYR A 118 5.80 -3.52 -11.14
CA TYR A 118 4.95 -2.89 -10.12
C TYR A 118 4.59 -1.45 -10.50
N GLU A 119 5.46 -0.74 -11.21
CA GLU A 119 5.22 0.64 -11.64
C GLU A 119 3.98 0.75 -12.54
N ASN A 120 3.89 -0.07 -13.57
CA ASN A 120 2.72 -0.11 -14.44
C ASN A 120 1.45 -0.51 -13.67
N LEU A 121 1.57 -1.48 -12.76
CA LEU A 121 0.47 -1.94 -11.94
C LEU A 121 0.04 -0.88 -10.92
N ALA A 122 0.98 -0.15 -10.34
CA ALA A 122 0.70 0.95 -9.41
C ALA A 122 -0.02 2.11 -10.09
N LEU A 123 0.40 2.50 -11.30
CA LEU A 123 -0.28 3.53 -12.09
C LEU A 123 -1.71 3.14 -12.44
N VAL A 124 -1.94 1.88 -12.82
CA VAL A 124 -3.29 1.35 -13.05
C VAL A 124 -4.11 1.41 -11.76
N ASN A 125 -3.56 0.97 -10.63
CA ASN A 125 -4.24 0.98 -9.35
C ASN A 125 -4.54 2.40 -8.85
N GLU A 126 -3.63 3.35 -9.01
CA GLU A 126 -3.89 4.77 -8.71
C GLU A 126 -5.06 5.30 -9.56
N SER A 127 -5.12 4.95 -10.85
CA SER A 127 -6.18 5.39 -11.76
C SER A 127 -7.56 4.85 -11.39
N ILE A 128 -7.63 3.64 -10.83
CA ILE A 128 -8.89 2.99 -10.39
C ILE A 128 -9.11 3.12 -8.88
N HIS A 129 -8.32 3.92 -8.18
CA HIS A 129 -8.41 4.14 -6.73
C HIS A 129 -8.39 2.82 -5.93
N SER A 130 -7.55 1.88 -6.34
CA SER A 130 -7.38 0.57 -5.72
C SER A 130 -6.01 0.43 -5.08
N ALA A 131 -5.91 -0.44 -4.09
CA ALA A 131 -4.67 -0.74 -3.40
C ALA A 131 -4.39 -2.25 -3.41
N LEU A 132 -3.11 -2.61 -3.49
CA LEU A 132 -2.66 -3.99 -3.53
C LEU A 132 -2.39 -4.53 -2.14
N TRP A 133 -2.61 -5.84 -1.98
CA TRP A 133 -2.22 -6.61 -0.83
C TRP A 133 -1.91 -8.04 -1.22
N TYR A 134 -1.05 -8.73 -0.45
CA TYR A 134 -0.87 -10.16 -0.60
C TYR A 134 -0.47 -10.84 0.71
N PHE A 135 -0.76 -12.14 0.80
CA PHE A 135 -0.32 -13.04 1.86
C PHE A 135 0.43 -14.21 1.26
N GLU A 136 1.48 -14.67 1.94
CA GLU A 136 2.15 -15.92 1.63
C GLU A 136 1.75 -16.99 2.64
N CYS A 137 1.52 -18.20 2.14
CA CYS A 137 1.12 -19.32 2.96
C CYS A 137 2.22 -20.39 2.97
N ASN A 138 2.40 -21.04 4.11
CA ASN A 138 3.22 -22.24 4.21
C ASN A 138 2.51 -23.46 3.60
N GLU A 139 3.14 -24.64 3.66
CA GLU A 139 2.59 -25.89 3.13
C GLU A 139 1.30 -26.33 3.84
N ASN A 140 1.09 -25.91 5.08
CA ASN A 140 -0.12 -26.18 5.86
C ASN A 140 -1.26 -25.20 5.56
N GLY A 141 -1.06 -24.20 4.71
CA GLY A 141 -2.04 -23.17 4.42
C GLY A 141 -2.10 -22.03 5.46
N GLU A 142 -1.14 -21.98 6.39
CA GLU A 142 -1.07 -20.91 7.37
C GLU A 142 -0.42 -19.67 6.74
N ILE A 143 -0.96 -18.48 7.01
CA ILE A 143 -0.42 -17.21 6.55
C ILE A 143 0.86 -16.92 7.35
N VAL A 144 2.02 -16.90 6.67
CA VAL A 144 3.33 -16.67 7.27
C VAL A 144 3.92 -15.29 6.95
N HIS A 145 3.44 -14.69 5.87
CA HIS A 145 3.86 -13.34 5.48
C HIS A 145 2.66 -12.55 4.98
N VAL A 146 2.59 -11.28 5.37
CA VAL A 146 1.54 -10.33 5.00
C VAL A 146 2.20 -9.09 4.42
N ASN A 147 1.72 -8.61 3.30
CA ASN A 147 2.13 -7.34 2.73
C ASN A 147 0.93 -6.46 2.42
N TRP A 148 0.95 -5.26 2.96
CA TRP A 148 0.06 -4.16 2.64
C TRP A 148 0.84 -3.14 1.83
N SER A 149 0.43 -2.83 0.61
CA SER A 149 1.11 -1.81 -0.20
C SER A 149 1.03 -0.43 0.45
N HIS A 150 1.89 0.48 0.03
CA HIS A 150 1.81 1.87 0.48
C HIS A 150 0.43 2.49 0.19
N ALA A 151 -0.11 2.25 -1.01
CA ALA A 151 -1.46 2.68 -1.38
C ALA A 151 -2.55 2.10 -0.46
N PHE A 152 -2.38 0.85 0.04
CA PHE A 152 -3.30 0.24 1.00
C PHE A 152 -3.34 1.03 2.32
N ARG A 153 -2.20 1.44 2.81
CA ARG A 153 -2.10 2.28 4.01
C ARG A 153 -2.75 3.64 3.78
N GLN A 154 -2.43 4.29 2.67
CA GLN A 154 -2.95 5.61 2.33
C GLN A 154 -4.47 5.63 2.20
N ILE A 155 -5.08 4.62 1.57
CA ILE A 155 -6.54 4.55 1.39
C ILE A 155 -7.29 4.42 2.73
N LEU A 156 -6.61 3.88 3.76
CA LEU A 156 -7.11 3.79 5.14
C LEU A 156 -6.75 5.00 6.00
N GLY A 157 -5.92 5.93 5.49
CA GLY A 157 -5.47 7.13 6.19
C GLY A 157 -4.14 6.97 6.94
N TYR A 158 -3.49 5.80 6.87
CA TYR A 158 -2.19 5.57 7.51
C TYR A 158 -1.04 6.00 6.61
N HIS A 159 0.09 6.39 7.23
CA HIS A 159 1.21 6.95 6.50
C HIS A 159 2.26 5.91 6.11
N ASP A 160 2.59 4.99 7.02
CA ASP A 160 3.71 4.06 6.82
C ASP A 160 3.54 2.72 7.55
N ILE A 161 4.58 1.87 7.48
CA ILE A 161 4.60 0.55 8.08
C ILE A 161 4.62 0.55 9.62
N LEU A 162 5.03 1.65 10.26
CA LEU A 162 5.02 1.77 11.72
C LEU A 162 3.60 2.01 12.23
N ASP A 163 2.82 2.80 11.49
CA ASP A 163 1.41 3.07 11.83
C ASP A 163 0.51 1.88 11.46
N PHE A 164 0.85 1.16 10.38
CA PHE A 164 0.10 0.02 9.90
C PHE A 164 1.05 -1.10 9.46
N PRO A 165 1.53 -1.94 10.40
CA PRO A 165 2.48 -3.00 10.14
C PRO A 165 1.99 -4.08 9.17
N ASN A 166 2.93 -4.80 8.54
CA ASN A 166 2.67 -5.96 7.70
C ASN A 166 2.27 -7.19 8.54
N LYS A 167 1.13 -7.09 9.23
CA LYS A 167 0.52 -8.15 10.05
C LYS A 167 -0.94 -8.30 9.67
N LEU A 168 -1.46 -9.51 9.77
CA LEU A 168 -2.87 -9.79 9.49
C LEU A 168 -3.78 -8.98 10.43
N ASP A 169 -3.38 -8.88 11.70
CA ASP A 169 -4.14 -8.16 12.73
C ASP A 169 -4.26 -6.66 12.46
N SER A 170 -3.31 -6.06 11.72
CA SER A 170 -3.41 -4.65 11.34
C SER A 170 -4.67 -4.37 10.52
N TRP A 171 -5.09 -5.31 9.69
CA TRP A 171 -6.30 -5.22 8.88
C TRP A 171 -7.51 -5.82 9.60
N SER A 172 -7.38 -7.03 10.16
CA SER A 172 -8.53 -7.74 10.72
C SER A 172 -9.16 -7.01 11.91
N ASN A 173 -8.36 -6.30 12.71
CA ASN A 173 -8.84 -5.46 13.82
C ASN A 173 -9.60 -4.20 13.36
N LEU A 174 -9.51 -3.83 12.09
CA LEU A 174 -10.27 -2.73 11.52
C LEU A 174 -11.61 -3.16 10.92
N LEU A 175 -11.85 -4.46 10.77
CA LEU A 175 -13.12 -4.98 10.28
C LEU A 175 -14.27 -4.55 11.22
N HIS A 176 -15.39 -4.16 10.62
CA HIS A 176 -16.60 -3.92 11.41
C HIS A 176 -17.03 -5.21 12.11
N PRO A 177 -17.44 -5.16 13.39
CA PRO A 177 -17.79 -6.37 14.14
C PRO A 177 -18.82 -7.28 13.45
N GLU A 178 -19.82 -6.70 12.78
CA GLU A 178 -20.82 -7.46 12.02
C GLU A 178 -20.29 -8.12 10.75
N ASP A 179 -19.15 -7.66 10.21
CA ASP A 179 -18.55 -8.17 8.98
C ASP A 179 -17.41 -9.16 9.26
N TYR A 180 -16.84 -9.13 10.47
CA TYR A 180 -15.62 -9.84 10.84
C TYR A 180 -15.68 -11.35 10.56
N ASP A 181 -16.64 -12.04 11.14
CA ASP A 181 -16.74 -13.50 11.02
C ASP A 181 -16.93 -13.94 9.57
N ARG A 182 -17.81 -13.26 8.84
CA ARG A 182 -18.10 -13.54 7.43
C ARG A 182 -16.87 -13.36 6.54
N VAL A 183 -16.11 -12.27 6.76
CA VAL A 183 -14.94 -11.93 5.94
C VAL A 183 -13.77 -12.87 6.24
N MET A 184 -13.52 -13.14 7.52
CA MET A 184 -12.47 -14.07 7.95
C MET A 184 -12.77 -15.51 7.50
N GLN A 185 -14.01 -15.96 7.63
CA GLN A 185 -14.41 -17.28 7.14
C GLN A 185 -14.18 -17.42 5.64
N LEU A 186 -14.62 -16.45 4.83
CA LEU A 186 -14.40 -16.47 3.38
C LEU A 186 -12.92 -16.49 3.02
N LEU A 187 -12.08 -15.73 3.73
CA LEU A 187 -10.62 -15.75 3.52
C LEU A 187 -10.04 -17.15 3.76
N LEU A 188 -10.38 -17.76 4.88
CA LEU A 188 -9.91 -19.10 5.25
C LEU A 188 -10.41 -20.18 4.28
N GLU A 189 -11.69 -20.13 3.90
CA GLU A 189 -12.27 -21.02 2.89
C GLU A 189 -11.57 -20.87 1.54
N THR A 190 -11.28 -19.64 1.11
CA THR A 190 -10.56 -19.38 -0.14
C THR A 190 -9.15 -19.95 -0.11
N ILE A 191 -8.44 -19.85 1.01
CA ILE A 191 -7.09 -20.43 1.18
C ILE A 191 -7.18 -21.97 1.18
N ALA A 192 -8.14 -22.55 1.88
CA ALA A 192 -8.29 -23.99 2.04
C ALA A 192 -8.79 -24.71 0.77
N ASP A 193 -9.55 -24.04 -0.08
CA ASP A 193 -10.13 -24.63 -1.28
C ASP A 193 -9.07 -24.90 -2.36
N LYS A 194 -8.63 -26.14 -2.47
CA LYS A 194 -7.60 -26.59 -3.43
C LYS A 194 -8.04 -26.53 -4.90
N THR A 195 -9.32 -26.28 -5.16
CA THR A 195 -9.90 -26.33 -6.52
C THR A 195 -9.99 -24.96 -7.18
N ASN A 196 -9.78 -23.87 -6.45
CA ASN A 196 -10.04 -22.48 -6.87
C ASN A 196 -11.50 -22.18 -7.23
N ALA A 197 -12.45 -22.98 -6.77
CA ALA A 197 -13.89 -22.74 -6.96
C ALA A 197 -14.37 -21.56 -6.08
N THR A 198 -13.82 -21.44 -4.88
CA THR A 198 -14.14 -20.34 -3.95
C THR A 198 -13.43 -19.06 -4.41
N LYS A 199 -14.23 -18.02 -4.69
CA LYS A 199 -13.69 -16.72 -5.10
C LYS A 199 -13.72 -15.73 -3.94
N TYR A 200 -12.57 -15.12 -3.64
CA TYR A 200 -12.51 -14.02 -2.69
C TYR A 200 -12.96 -12.73 -3.38
N ASN A 201 -14.25 -12.43 -3.25
CA ASN A 201 -14.85 -11.18 -3.74
C ASN A 201 -15.89 -10.74 -2.72
N VAL A 202 -15.58 -9.71 -1.94
CA VAL A 202 -16.36 -9.38 -0.76
C VAL A 202 -16.38 -7.88 -0.52
N GLU A 203 -17.54 -7.39 -0.06
CA GLU A 203 -17.70 -6.02 0.42
C GLU A 203 -17.82 -6.04 1.95
N TYR A 204 -17.09 -5.15 2.62
CA TYR A 204 -17.07 -5.03 4.07
C TYR A 204 -16.71 -3.62 4.51
N ARG A 205 -16.93 -3.34 5.77
CA ARG A 205 -16.59 -2.04 6.39
C ARG A 205 -15.25 -2.14 7.11
N LEU A 206 -14.38 -1.16 6.87
CA LEU A 206 -13.14 -0.97 7.61
C LEU A 206 -13.17 0.35 8.36
N LYS A 207 -12.63 0.33 9.56
CA LYS A 207 -12.39 1.50 10.36
C LYS A 207 -11.17 2.24 9.82
N MET A 208 -11.37 3.49 9.41
CA MET A 208 -10.32 4.39 8.96
C MET A 208 -9.50 4.90 10.16
N GLN A 209 -8.34 5.51 9.88
CA GLN A 209 -7.50 6.12 10.93
C GLN A 209 -8.26 7.19 11.75
N ASP A 210 -9.20 7.91 11.15
CA ASP A 210 -10.06 8.90 11.82
C ASP A 210 -11.16 8.28 12.69
N GLY A 211 -11.26 6.95 12.73
CA GLY A 211 -12.23 6.21 13.50
C GLY A 211 -13.57 5.95 12.80
N GLN A 212 -13.80 6.52 11.61
CA GLN A 212 -15.03 6.30 10.85
C GLN A 212 -14.99 4.97 10.08
N TYR A 213 -16.12 4.29 9.97
CA TYR A 213 -16.24 3.12 9.10
C TYR A 213 -16.61 3.54 7.67
N GLN A 214 -15.88 2.98 6.70
CA GLN A 214 -16.17 3.15 5.29
C GLN A 214 -16.29 1.80 4.59
N TRP A 215 -17.03 1.75 3.49
CA TRP A 215 -17.24 0.56 2.70
C TRP A 215 -16.08 0.33 1.73
N PHE A 216 -15.62 -0.90 1.72
CA PHE A 216 -14.58 -1.39 0.81
C PHE A 216 -15.06 -2.61 0.04
N ARG A 217 -14.54 -2.78 -1.18
CA ARG A 217 -14.66 -3.99 -1.97
C ARG A 217 -13.27 -4.58 -2.14
N ALA A 218 -13.09 -5.85 -1.81
CA ALA A 218 -11.85 -6.57 -2.02
C ALA A 218 -12.08 -7.79 -2.90
N SER A 219 -11.12 -8.03 -3.81
CA SER A 219 -11.07 -9.24 -4.62
C SER A 219 -9.66 -9.78 -4.65
N ALA A 220 -9.52 -11.12 -4.72
CA ALA A 220 -8.22 -11.76 -4.75
C ALA A 220 -8.25 -13.08 -5.53
N GLU A 221 -7.07 -13.46 -5.99
CA GLU A 221 -6.78 -14.77 -6.59
C GLU A 221 -5.71 -15.50 -5.78
N VAL A 222 -5.77 -16.84 -5.80
CA VAL A 222 -4.84 -17.70 -5.08
C VAL A 222 -3.91 -18.39 -6.07
N ILE A 223 -2.61 -18.21 -5.86
CA ILE A 223 -1.58 -19.01 -6.53
C ILE A 223 -1.35 -20.26 -5.68
N ARG A 224 -1.48 -21.43 -6.31
CA ARG A 224 -1.37 -22.72 -5.62
C ARG A 224 -0.11 -23.46 -6.01
N ARG A 225 0.36 -24.31 -5.10
CA ARG A 225 1.40 -25.31 -5.35
C ARG A 225 0.83 -26.48 -6.17
N LEU A 226 1.70 -27.36 -6.60
CA LEU A 226 1.30 -28.53 -7.40
C LEU A 226 0.36 -29.48 -6.65
N ASP A 227 0.42 -29.53 -5.33
CA ASP A 227 -0.46 -30.31 -4.47
C ASP A 227 -1.83 -29.64 -4.19
N GLY A 228 -2.05 -28.46 -4.78
CA GLY A 228 -3.25 -27.64 -4.60
C GLY A 228 -3.24 -26.76 -3.35
N SER A 229 -2.23 -26.87 -2.47
CA SER A 229 -2.12 -25.98 -1.30
C SER A 229 -1.88 -24.53 -1.73
N ALA A 230 -2.40 -23.57 -0.97
CA ALA A 230 -2.17 -22.16 -1.24
C ALA A 230 -0.69 -21.80 -1.03
N ASN A 231 -0.08 -21.16 -2.02
CA ASN A 231 1.24 -20.58 -1.93
C ASN A 231 1.16 -19.08 -1.60
N ARG A 232 0.33 -18.37 -2.36
CA ARG A 232 0.12 -16.92 -2.19
C ARG A 232 -1.32 -16.60 -2.53
N ILE A 233 -1.92 -15.69 -1.76
CA ILE A 233 -3.15 -14.99 -2.14
C ILE A 233 -2.80 -13.54 -2.37
N ALA A 234 -3.21 -12.97 -3.49
CA ALA A 234 -2.97 -11.58 -3.83
C ALA A 234 -4.22 -10.92 -4.38
N GLY A 235 -4.47 -9.70 -3.98
CA GLY A 235 -5.69 -9.01 -4.32
C GLY A 235 -5.59 -7.50 -4.32
N ILE A 236 -6.71 -6.91 -4.68
CA ILE A 236 -6.94 -5.47 -4.63
C ILE A 236 -8.07 -5.13 -3.66
N ILE A 237 -8.01 -3.93 -3.13
CA ILE A 237 -9.08 -3.32 -2.35
C ILE A 237 -9.39 -1.93 -2.89
N SER A 238 -10.66 -1.57 -2.96
CA SER A 238 -11.13 -0.24 -3.40
C SER A 238 -12.11 0.32 -2.39
N ASN A 239 -12.03 1.62 -2.14
CA ASN A 239 -13.02 2.31 -1.34
C ASN A 239 -14.29 2.55 -2.19
N ILE A 240 -15.41 2.01 -1.75
CA ILE A 240 -16.71 2.11 -2.44
C ILE A 240 -17.74 2.91 -1.63
N ASP A 241 -17.31 3.66 -0.64
CA ASP A 241 -18.24 4.37 0.26
C ASP A 241 -19.07 5.42 -0.46
N ALA A 242 -18.44 6.18 -1.36
CA ALA A 242 -19.14 7.16 -2.20
C ALA A 242 -20.17 6.49 -3.13
N GLU A 243 -19.82 5.35 -3.75
CA GLU A 243 -20.72 4.53 -4.57
C GLU A 243 -21.93 4.06 -3.75
N LYS A 244 -21.68 3.52 -2.55
CA LYS A 244 -22.73 3.06 -1.63
C LYS A 244 -23.66 4.18 -1.19
N ARG A 245 -23.10 5.33 -0.81
CA ARG A 245 -23.89 6.50 -0.40
C ARG A 245 -24.79 7.01 -1.52
N SER A 246 -24.22 7.17 -2.73
CA SER A 246 -24.96 7.60 -3.91
C SER A 246 -26.12 6.64 -4.23
N ARG A 247 -25.84 5.33 -4.21
CA ARG A 247 -26.85 4.29 -4.45
C ARG A 247 -27.97 4.31 -3.40
N MET A 248 -27.61 4.47 -2.12
CA MET A 248 -28.59 4.58 -1.03
C MET A 248 -29.45 5.83 -1.16
N GLN A 249 -28.86 6.97 -1.52
CA GLN A 249 -29.60 8.21 -1.77
C GLN A 249 -30.60 8.05 -2.92
N ALA A 250 -30.17 7.48 -4.05
CA ALA A 250 -31.03 7.20 -5.18
C ALA A 250 -32.17 6.24 -4.82
N GLN A 251 -31.90 5.20 -4.04
CA GLN A 251 -32.94 4.27 -3.57
C GLN A 251 -33.95 4.94 -2.64
N ARG A 252 -33.47 5.79 -1.71
CA ARG A 252 -34.33 6.55 -0.81
C ARG A 252 -35.22 7.52 -1.59
N ALA A 253 -34.65 8.25 -2.56
CA ALA A 253 -35.41 9.17 -3.42
C ALA A 253 -36.47 8.41 -4.23
N ALA A 254 -36.12 7.27 -4.82
CA ALA A 254 -37.08 6.45 -5.57
C ALA A 254 -38.16 5.81 -4.68
N ALA A 255 -37.83 5.44 -3.44
CA ALA A 255 -38.79 4.94 -2.47
C ALA A 255 -39.78 6.05 -2.03
N PHE A 256 -39.25 7.25 -1.76
CA PHE A 256 -40.05 8.42 -1.42
C PHE A 256 -41.02 8.79 -2.56
N HIS A 257 -40.51 8.87 -3.80
CA HIS A 257 -41.31 9.13 -4.98
C HIS A 257 -42.44 8.11 -5.17
N ARG A 258 -42.15 6.82 -5.01
CA ARG A 258 -43.19 5.75 -5.08
C ARG A 258 -44.23 5.89 -3.97
N ALA A 259 -43.82 6.19 -2.73
CA ALA A 259 -44.73 6.39 -1.62
C ALA A 259 -45.65 7.61 -1.86
N PHE A 260 -45.11 8.70 -2.40
CA PHE A 260 -45.83 9.91 -2.75
C PHE A 260 -46.87 9.64 -3.83
N THR A 261 -46.48 8.94 -4.91
CA THR A 261 -47.37 8.61 -6.01
C THR A 261 -48.47 7.64 -5.59
N SER A 262 -48.16 6.65 -4.72
CA SER A 262 -49.15 5.69 -4.23
C SER A 262 -50.14 6.30 -3.23
N ALA A 263 -49.75 7.37 -2.55
CA ALA A 263 -50.64 8.09 -1.61
C ALA A 263 -51.56 9.16 -2.31
N ASN A 264 -51.49 9.28 -3.63
CA ASN A 264 -52.23 10.29 -4.42
C ASN A 264 -51.97 11.73 -3.95
N LEU A 265 -50.77 12.00 -3.41
CA LEU A 265 -50.34 13.34 -2.99
C LEU A 265 -49.67 14.05 -4.16
N CYS A 266 -50.10 15.31 -4.40
CA CYS A 266 -49.46 16.18 -5.38
C CYS A 266 -48.31 16.94 -4.73
N GLU A 267 -47.15 16.94 -5.40
CA GLU A 267 -46.01 17.77 -5.05
C GLU A 267 -46.16 19.11 -5.79
N TYR A 268 -46.06 20.26 -5.06
CA TYR A 268 -46.00 21.56 -5.74
C TYR A 268 -44.74 22.30 -5.31
N TYR A 269 -44.14 22.96 -6.28
CA TYR A 269 -43.01 23.85 -6.08
C TYR A 269 -43.52 25.30 -6.05
N VAL A 270 -43.17 26.03 -5.01
CA VAL A 270 -43.41 27.47 -4.92
C VAL A 270 -42.13 28.18 -5.37
N ASN A 271 -42.18 28.85 -6.51
CA ASN A 271 -41.10 29.71 -6.95
C ASN A 271 -41.26 31.08 -6.27
N LEU A 272 -40.52 31.28 -5.18
CA LEU A 272 -40.64 32.52 -4.38
C LEU A 272 -40.13 33.76 -5.11
N GLU A 273 -39.29 33.64 -6.15
CA GLU A 273 -38.82 34.78 -6.96
C GLU A 273 -39.88 35.22 -7.99
N LYS A 274 -40.69 34.31 -8.48
CA LYS A 274 -41.73 34.59 -9.51
C LYS A 274 -43.12 34.63 -8.96
N ASN A 275 -43.33 34.32 -7.70
CA ASN A 275 -44.64 34.24 -7.05
C ASN A 275 -45.65 33.37 -7.84
N THR A 276 -45.17 32.27 -8.45
CA THR A 276 -45.93 31.33 -9.26
C THR A 276 -46.00 29.95 -8.58
N PHE A 277 -47.10 29.25 -8.79
CA PHE A 277 -47.32 27.85 -8.39
C PHE A 277 -47.27 27.00 -9.67
N ASP A 278 -46.43 26.00 -9.71
CA ASP A 278 -46.39 24.96 -10.74
C ASP A 278 -46.88 23.62 -10.20
#